data_f9f0ec6b089b67b0c30455012bdb2063
#
_entry.id   f9f0ec6b089b67b0c30455012bdb2063
#
_cell.length_a   1.000
_cell.length_b   1.000
_cell.length_c   1.000
_cell.angle_alpha   90.00
_cell.angle_beta   90.00
_cell.angle_gamma   90.00
#
_symmetry.space_group_name_H-M   'P 1'
#
loop_
_entity.id
_entity.type
_entity.pdbx_description
1 polymer ?
#
loop_
_entity_poly.entity_id
_entity_poly.type
_entity_poly.pdbx_seq_one_letter_code
_entity_poly.pdbx_strand_id
1 'polypeptide(L)'
;MKHLIFSFLFSCIVTVGFAQTSHMKFKGIPMEGTLNSFVQKLKDKGYSYLGQQDGMALLKGEFAATKGCTIGVARFADRDQVNLVAVIFPEEETWNSITRSYYNLKDMLTEKYGNPESVEEFTDREPSSDFLKFHALLKDECNYISEFLCENGRIQLTMKKQDYNTAAVILRYIDNANADETRKKIMDDL
;
A
#
# COMPACT_ATOMS: atom_id res chain seq x y z
N MET A 1 1.49 -58.18 48.79
CA MET A 1 2.15 -57.29 47.93
C MET A 1 1.12 -56.80 46.88
N LYS A 2 0.59 -55.59 47.04
CA LYS A 2 -0.44 -55.01 46.15
C LYS A 2 0.28 -54.04 45.20
N HIS A 3 0.27 -54.35 43.90
CA HIS A 3 0.80 -53.46 42.88
C HIS A 3 -0.28 -52.43 42.46
N LEU A 4 -0.05 -51.16 42.79
CA LEU A 4 -0.86 -50.04 42.37
C LEU A 4 -0.34 -49.62 40.95
N ILE A 5 -1.14 -49.88 39.93
CA ILE A 5 -0.87 -49.38 38.55
C ILE A 5 -1.47 -48.00 38.47
N PHE A 6 -0.60 -46.96 38.42
CA PHE A 6 -0.98 -45.56 38.21
C PHE A 6 -1.05 -45.30 36.71
N SER A 7 -2.28 -45.32 36.15
CA SER A 7 -2.50 -45.00 34.72
C SER A 7 -2.46 -43.50 34.56
N PHE A 8 -1.40 -42.99 33.89
CA PHE A 8 -1.24 -41.57 33.58
C PHE A 8 -1.96 -41.28 32.24
N LEU A 9 -3.18 -40.72 32.34
CA LEU A 9 -3.95 -40.31 31.19
C LEU A 9 -3.35 -39.01 30.63
N PHE A 10 -2.53 -39.11 29.58
CA PHE A 10 -1.98 -37.97 28.88
C PHE A 10 -3.06 -37.35 27.96
N SER A 11 -3.74 -36.30 28.44
CA SER A 11 -4.72 -35.54 27.66
C SER A 11 -4.02 -34.68 26.67
N CYS A 12 -4.00 -35.11 25.38
CA CYS A 12 -3.56 -34.25 24.25
C CYS A 12 -4.57 -33.12 24.06
N ILE A 13 -4.25 -31.93 24.55
CA ILE A 13 -4.98 -30.70 24.20
C ILE A 13 -4.56 -30.33 22.77
N VAL A 14 -5.39 -30.68 21.81
CA VAL A 14 -5.24 -30.18 20.40
C VAL A 14 -5.68 -28.72 20.42
N THR A 15 -4.73 -27.81 20.51
CA THR A 15 -4.98 -26.40 20.24
C THR A 15 -5.21 -26.25 18.74
N VAL A 16 -6.47 -26.13 18.34
CA VAL A 16 -6.85 -25.70 16.99
C VAL A 16 -6.42 -24.21 16.88
N GLY A 17 -5.21 -23.99 16.40
CA GLY A 17 -4.76 -22.67 16.04
C GLY A 17 -5.60 -22.18 14.85
N PHE A 18 -6.55 -21.29 15.08
CA PHE A 18 -7.12 -20.50 14.02
C PHE A 18 -5.97 -19.71 13.39
N ALA A 19 -5.62 -20.02 12.16
CA ALA A 19 -4.72 -19.20 11.36
C ALA A 19 -5.39 -17.83 11.22
N GLN A 20 -5.03 -16.89 12.08
CA GLN A 20 -5.49 -15.52 12.00
C GLN A 20 -4.88 -14.93 10.72
N THR A 21 -5.72 -14.62 9.74
CA THR A 21 -5.28 -14.00 8.49
C THR A 21 -4.54 -12.72 8.85
N SER A 22 -3.24 -12.69 8.60
CA SER A 22 -2.42 -11.53 8.96
C SER A 22 -2.59 -10.46 7.88
N HIS A 23 -3.06 -9.29 8.26
CA HIS A 23 -3.21 -8.14 7.37
C HIS A 23 -1.90 -7.37 7.21
N MET A 24 -1.71 -6.78 6.04
CA MET A 24 -0.65 -5.82 5.80
C MET A 24 -0.77 -4.63 6.77
N LYS A 25 0.36 -4.05 7.18
CA LYS A 25 0.37 -2.92 8.13
C LYS A 25 0.84 -1.63 7.46
N PHE A 26 0.06 -0.57 7.63
CA PHE A 26 0.48 0.79 7.32
C PHE A 26 0.80 1.55 8.61
N LYS A 27 2.02 2.03 8.78
CA LYS A 27 2.49 2.71 10.02
C LYS A 27 2.21 1.90 11.30
N GLY A 28 2.30 0.56 11.19
CA GLY A 28 2.02 -0.35 12.30
C GLY A 28 0.53 -0.60 12.56
N ILE A 29 -0.39 -0.03 11.79
CA ILE A 29 -1.83 -0.25 11.86
C ILE A 29 -2.19 -1.34 10.84
N PRO A 30 -2.78 -2.49 11.25
CA PRO A 30 -3.28 -3.48 10.31
C PRO A 30 -4.35 -2.88 9.38
N MET A 31 -4.30 -3.23 8.09
CA MET A 31 -5.26 -2.77 7.08
C MET A 31 -6.57 -3.57 7.16
N GLU A 32 -7.24 -3.45 8.30
CA GLU A 32 -8.47 -4.16 8.65
C GLU A 32 -9.52 -3.21 9.24
N GLY A 33 -10.76 -3.69 9.30
CA GLY A 33 -11.87 -2.95 9.91
C GLY A 33 -12.41 -1.81 9.04
N THR A 34 -13.26 -0.99 9.64
CA THR A 34 -13.96 0.08 8.92
C THR A 34 -13.06 1.27 8.58
N LEU A 35 -13.43 2.00 7.52
CA LEU A 35 -12.74 3.23 7.11
C LEU A 35 -12.61 4.22 8.28
N ASN A 36 -13.71 4.45 9.02
CA ASN A 36 -13.71 5.38 10.15
C ASN A 36 -12.76 4.95 11.27
N SER A 37 -12.73 3.66 11.62
CA SER A 37 -11.84 3.12 12.64
C SER A 37 -10.37 3.29 12.23
N PHE A 38 -10.03 3.03 10.98
CA PHE A 38 -8.67 3.16 10.45
C PHE A 38 -8.23 4.64 10.42
N VAL A 39 -9.10 5.54 9.96
CA VAL A 39 -8.88 6.99 9.96
C VAL A 39 -8.62 7.51 11.37
N GLN A 40 -9.38 7.04 12.37
CA GLN A 40 -9.14 7.44 13.77
C GLN A 40 -7.75 7.01 14.25
N LYS A 41 -7.33 5.77 13.98
CA LYS A 41 -5.99 5.29 14.32
C LYS A 41 -4.87 6.12 13.65
N LEU A 42 -5.09 6.62 12.42
CA LEU A 42 -4.16 7.53 11.74
C LEU A 42 -4.12 8.92 12.41
N LYS A 43 -5.27 9.46 12.80
CA LYS A 43 -5.34 10.72 13.57
C LYS A 43 -4.57 10.62 14.89
N ASP A 44 -4.68 9.50 15.59
CA ASP A 44 -3.95 9.24 16.84
C ASP A 44 -2.43 9.17 16.62
N LYS A 45 -1.99 8.89 15.37
CA LYS A 45 -0.58 8.97 14.94
C LYS A 45 -0.15 10.34 14.40
N GLY A 46 -1.01 11.37 14.53
CA GLY A 46 -0.67 12.75 14.18
C GLY A 46 -1.01 13.16 12.74
N TYR A 47 -1.77 12.34 11.99
CA TYR A 47 -2.28 12.75 10.68
C TYR A 47 -3.52 13.63 10.83
N SER A 48 -3.58 14.72 10.06
CA SER A 48 -4.71 15.66 10.04
C SER A 48 -5.73 15.24 9.00
N TYR A 49 -6.95 14.98 9.41
CA TYR A 49 -8.05 14.62 8.49
C TYR A 49 -8.48 15.83 7.65
N LEU A 50 -8.55 15.66 6.32
CA LEU A 50 -8.93 16.70 5.37
C LEU A 50 -10.37 16.55 4.88
N GLY A 51 -10.95 15.36 4.97
CA GLY A 51 -12.28 15.08 4.45
C GLY A 51 -12.36 13.73 3.74
N GLN A 52 -13.50 13.51 3.07
CA GLN A 52 -13.71 12.33 2.24
C GLN A 52 -14.12 12.77 0.84
N GLN A 53 -13.50 12.18 -0.17
CA GLN A 53 -13.79 12.42 -1.57
C GLN A 53 -13.82 11.07 -2.31
N ASP A 54 -14.84 10.83 -3.12
CA ASP A 54 -14.99 9.64 -3.97
C ASP A 54 -14.84 8.31 -3.22
N GLY A 55 -15.34 8.24 -1.99
CA GLY A 55 -15.24 7.04 -1.14
C GLY A 55 -13.88 6.84 -0.47
N MET A 56 -12.95 7.77 -0.65
CA MET A 56 -11.62 7.78 -0.06
C MET A 56 -11.52 8.83 1.03
N ALA A 57 -11.05 8.47 2.22
CA ALA A 57 -10.70 9.42 3.27
C ALA A 57 -9.31 9.99 2.99
N LEU A 58 -9.16 11.31 3.10
CA LEU A 58 -7.92 12.03 2.88
C LEU A 58 -7.38 12.59 4.21
N LEU A 59 -6.10 12.35 4.45
CA LEU A 59 -5.39 12.90 5.60
C LEU A 59 -4.07 13.52 5.13
N LYS A 60 -3.53 14.46 5.89
CA LYS A 60 -2.24 15.10 5.63
C LYS A 60 -1.27 14.83 6.78
N GLY A 61 -0.01 14.59 6.44
CA GLY A 61 1.02 14.36 7.47
C GLY A 61 2.40 14.16 6.90
N GLU A 62 3.29 13.61 7.73
CA GLU A 62 4.65 13.25 7.37
C GLU A 62 4.76 11.75 7.10
N PHE A 63 5.42 11.38 6.01
CA PHE A 63 5.72 9.99 5.69
C PHE A 63 7.16 9.85 5.15
N ALA A 64 7.91 8.85 5.62
CA ALA A 64 9.32 8.62 5.24
C ALA A 64 10.17 9.91 5.29
N ALA A 65 10.07 10.67 6.40
CA ALA A 65 10.72 11.96 6.62
C ALA A 65 10.33 13.08 5.62
N THR A 66 9.31 12.85 4.78
CA THR A 66 8.78 13.86 3.85
C THR A 66 7.52 14.47 4.43
N LYS A 67 7.55 15.79 4.65
CA LYS A 67 6.38 16.55 5.13
C LYS A 67 5.41 16.84 3.98
N GLY A 68 4.14 17.03 4.32
CA GLY A 68 3.14 17.45 3.34
C GLY A 68 2.56 16.33 2.49
N CYS A 69 2.86 15.05 2.81
CA CYS A 69 2.24 13.92 2.13
C CYS A 69 0.73 13.88 2.38
N THR A 70 -0.02 13.51 1.35
CA THR A 70 -1.45 13.18 1.45
C THR A 70 -1.62 11.67 1.56
N ILE A 71 -2.35 11.22 2.57
CA ILE A 71 -2.67 9.82 2.79
C ILE A 71 -4.12 9.59 2.36
N GLY A 72 -4.32 8.81 1.31
CA GLY A 72 -5.62 8.35 0.87
C GLY A 72 -5.91 6.97 1.46
N VAL A 73 -7.05 6.81 2.12
CA VAL A 73 -7.52 5.51 2.63
C VAL A 73 -8.81 5.17 1.92
N ALA A 74 -8.81 4.10 1.14
CA ALA A 74 -9.99 3.61 0.44
C ALA A 74 -10.57 2.37 1.12
N ARG A 75 -11.88 2.20 1.00
CA ARG A 75 -12.61 0.99 1.35
C ARG A 75 -13.08 0.26 0.10
N PHE A 76 -13.51 -0.98 0.26
CA PHE A 76 -14.22 -1.67 -0.80
C PHE A 76 -15.52 -0.93 -1.18
N ALA A 77 -15.95 -1.08 -2.43
CA ALA A 77 -17.19 -0.46 -2.91
C ALA A 77 -18.45 -1.09 -2.28
N ASP A 78 -18.37 -2.39 -1.98
CA ASP A 78 -19.48 -3.21 -1.49
C ASP A 78 -19.54 -3.37 0.03
N ARG A 79 -18.50 -2.94 0.75
CA ARG A 79 -18.42 -3.06 2.22
C ARG A 79 -17.54 -2.00 2.85
N ASP A 80 -17.83 -1.66 4.11
CA ASP A 80 -17.02 -0.70 4.88
C ASP A 80 -15.80 -1.39 5.52
N GLN A 81 -14.86 -1.81 4.66
CA GLN A 81 -13.59 -2.41 5.05
C GLN A 81 -12.47 -1.77 4.24
N VAL A 82 -11.39 -1.35 4.92
CA VAL A 82 -10.20 -0.77 4.28
C VAL A 82 -9.54 -1.79 3.36
N ASN A 83 -9.25 -1.38 2.12
CA ASN A 83 -8.61 -2.23 1.12
C ASN A 83 -7.33 -1.66 0.53
N LEU A 84 -7.17 -0.35 0.59
CA LEU A 84 -6.04 0.35 0.01
C LEU A 84 -5.63 1.54 0.88
N VAL A 85 -4.34 1.72 1.06
CA VAL A 85 -3.77 2.97 1.57
C VAL A 85 -2.79 3.49 0.53
N ALA A 86 -2.97 4.75 0.11
CA ALA A 86 -2.07 5.43 -0.80
C ALA A 86 -1.36 6.60 -0.10
N VAL A 87 -0.07 6.75 -0.32
CA VAL A 87 0.70 7.93 0.07
C VAL A 87 1.04 8.70 -1.19
N ILE A 88 0.52 9.90 -1.31
CA ILE A 88 0.84 10.83 -2.39
C ILE A 88 1.88 11.81 -1.83
N PHE A 89 3.07 11.79 -2.39
CA PHE A 89 4.15 12.68 -2.00
C PHE A 89 3.90 14.10 -2.55
N PRO A 90 4.61 15.12 -2.06
CA PRO A 90 4.48 16.47 -2.61
C PRO A 90 4.67 16.49 -4.13
N GLU A 91 3.91 17.36 -4.77
CA GLU A 91 3.93 17.51 -6.21
C GLU A 91 5.24 18.10 -6.71
N GLU A 92 5.67 17.66 -7.89
CA GLU A 92 6.90 18.05 -8.57
C GLU A 92 6.56 18.60 -9.96
N GLU A 93 7.38 19.55 -10.44
CA GLU A 93 7.15 20.25 -11.71
C GLU A 93 8.20 19.92 -12.78
N THR A 94 9.18 19.04 -12.45
CA THR A 94 10.26 18.69 -13.36
C THR A 94 10.57 17.20 -13.36
N TRP A 95 11.07 16.71 -14.49
CA TRP A 95 11.51 15.32 -14.62
C TRP A 95 12.58 14.94 -13.59
N ASN A 96 13.59 15.82 -13.43
CA ASN A 96 14.69 15.56 -12.50
C ASN A 96 14.24 15.48 -11.03
N SER A 97 13.29 16.31 -10.62
CA SER A 97 12.81 16.28 -9.24
C SER A 97 11.99 15.02 -8.97
N ILE A 98 11.05 14.70 -9.85
CA ILE A 98 10.17 13.53 -9.64
C ILE A 98 10.92 12.20 -9.75
N THR A 99 11.85 12.06 -10.70
CA THR A 99 12.66 10.84 -10.81
C THR A 99 13.59 10.65 -9.62
N ARG A 100 14.18 11.72 -9.10
CA ARG A 100 14.98 11.67 -7.86
C ARG A 100 14.14 11.17 -6.69
N SER A 101 12.93 11.70 -6.52
CA SER A 101 12.01 11.27 -5.46
C SER A 101 11.60 9.81 -5.64
N TYR A 102 11.32 9.39 -6.87
CA TYR A 102 10.98 8.01 -7.21
C TYR A 102 12.12 7.04 -6.90
N TYR A 103 13.33 7.30 -7.40
CA TYR A 103 14.46 6.40 -7.21
C TYR A 103 14.94 6.36 -5.75
N ASN A 104 14.94 7.48 -5.04
CA ASN A 104 15.25 7.49 -3.60
C ASN A 104 14.28 6.60 -2.80
N LEU A 105 12.98 6.64 -3.11
CA LEU A 105 12.00 5.78 -2.47
C LEU A 105 12.16 4.32 -2.90
N LYS A 106 12.44 4.07 -4.19
CA LYS A 106 12.70 2.73 -4.71
C LYS A 106 13.89 2.08 -4.02
N ASP A 107 14.98 2.80 -3.82
CA ASP A 107 16.19 2.32 -3.13
C ASP A 107 15.89 1.95 -1.67
N MET A 108 15.19 2.82 -0.93
CA MET A 108 14.77 2.54 0.45
C MET A 108 13.83 1.33 0.56
N LEU A 109 12.92 1.17 -0.40
CA LEU A 109 12.01 0.03 -0.45
C LEU A 109 12.77 -1.26 -0.83
N THR A 110 13.75 -1.17 -1.72
CA THR A 110 14.62 -2.29 -2.12
C THR A 110 15.45 -2.77 -0.93
N GLU A 111 16.01 -1.87 -0.14
CA GLU A 111 16.74 -2.23 1.09
C GLU A 111 15.84 -2.98 2.08
N LYS A 112 14.57 -2.57 2.17
CA LYS A 112 13.64 -3.13 3.15
C LYS A 112 12.92 -4.41 2.70
N TYR A 113 12.55 -4.50 1.43
CA TYR A 113 11.67 -5.56 0.91
C TYR A 113 12.31 -6.43 -0.18
N GLY A 114 13.55 -6.13 -0.58
CA GLY A 114 14.21 -6.79 -1.70
C GLY A 114 13.91 -6.14 -3.05
N ASN A 115 14.42 -6.76 -4.12
CA ASN A 115 14.28 -6.21 -5.47
C ASN A 115 12.82 -6.22 -5.94
N PRO A 116 12.32 -5.11 -6.51
CA PRO A 116 10.99 -5.06 -7.08
C PRO A 116 10.92 -5.67 -8.48
N GLU A 117 9.72 -6.05 -8.89
CA GLU A 117 9.37 -6.11 -10.31
C GLU A 117 9.11 -4.69 -10.81
N SER A 118 9.79 -4.27 -11.87
CA SER A 118 9.70 -2.89 -12.37
C SER A 118 9.44 -2.83 -13.85
N VAL A 119 8.59 -1.86 -14.24
CA VAL A 119 8.42 -1.37 -15.62
C VAL A 119 8.75 0.10 -15.58
N GLU A 120 9.74 0.52 -16.36
CA GLU A 120 10.23 1.90 -16.44
C GLU A 120 10.49 2.22 -17.91
N GLU A 121 9.44 2.64 -18.61
CA GLU A 121 9.48 2.81 -20.06
C GLU A 121 8.57 3.94 -20.54
N PHE A 122 8.88 4.46 -21.72
CA PHE A 122 7.99 5.32 -22.49
C PHE A 122 7.17 4.47 -23.46
N THR A 123 5.91 4.85 -23.69
CA THR A 123 4.98 4.12 -24.57
C THR A 123 5.54 3.96 -25.99
N ASP A 124 6.19 5.02 -26.47
CA ASP A 124 6.89 5.03 -27.73
C ASP A 124 8.40 5.19 -27.49
N ARG A 125 9.04 6.03 -28.27
CA ARG A 125 10.46 6.34 -28.14
C ARG A 125 10.70 7.25 -26.93
N GLU A 126 11.76 6.97 -26.15
CA GLU A 126 12.22 7.84 -25.07
C GLU A 126 12.52 9.26 -25.60
N PRO A 127 11.88 10.29 -25.00
CA PRO A 127 12.12 11.67 -25.38
C PRO A 127 13.55 12.13 -25.08
N SER A 128 14.08 13.01 -25.92
CA SER A 128 15.49 13.43 -25.89
C SER A 128 15.85 14.46 -24.81
N SER A 129 14.87 15.05 -24.13
CA SER A 129 15.10 16.04 -23.08
C SER A 129 14.20 15.82 -21.86
N ASP A 130 14.65 16.26 -20.69
CA ASP A 130 13.89 16.15 -19.45
C ASP A 130 12.55 16.88 -19.52
N PHE A 131 12.49 18.00 -20.22
CA PHE A 131 11.23 18.70 -20.45
C PHE A 131 10.22 17.82 -21.22
N LEU A 132 10.64 17.16 -22.28
CA LEU A 132 9.78 16.27 -23.06
C LEU A 132 9.42 14.99 -22.29
N LYS A 133 10.36 14.46 -21.50
CA LYS A 133 10.08 13.31 -20.60
C LYS A 133 9.00 13.65 -19.55
N PHE A 134 9.10 14.83 -18.94
CA PHE A 134 8.09 15.27 -17.98
C PHE A 134 6.73 15.49 -18.67
N HIS A 135 6.74 16.04 -19.88
CA HIS A 135 5.52 16.22 -20.66
C HIS A 135 4.87 14.88 -21.06
N ALA A 136 5.66 13.86 -21.37
CA ALA A 136 5.18 12.50 -21.61
C ALA A 136 4.53 11.91 -20.35
N LEU A 137 5.13 12.13 -19.16
CA LEU A 137 4.51 11.72 -17.89
C LEU A 137 3.16 12.40 -17.66
N LEU A 138 3.06 13.71 -17.94
CA LEU A 138 1.81 14.47 -17.80
C LEU A 138 0.71 14.01 -18.77
N LYS A 139 1.08 13.30 -19.85
CA LYS A 139 0.16 12.73 -20.84
C LYS A 139 -0.12 11.24 -20.67
N ASP A 140 0.41 10.63 -19.60
CA ASP A 140 0.38 9.17 -19.40
C ASP A 140 1.06 8.38 -20.56
N GLU A 141 2.06 8.97 -21.22
CA GLU A 141 2.86 8.37 -22.31
C GLU A 141 4.11 7.65 -21.78
N CYS A 142 4.19 7.40 -20.47
CA CYS A 142 5.23 6.56 -19.86
C CYS A 142 4.70 5.81 -18.65
N ASN A 143 5.34 4.67 -18.35
CA ASN A 143 5.06 3.85 -17.19
C ASN A 143 6.30 3.75 -16.31
N TYR A 144 6.20 4.23 -15.09
CA TYR A 144 7.19 4.07 -14.03
C TYR A 144 6.49 3.43 -12.83
N ILE A 145 6.65 2.11 -12.73
CA ILE A 145 6.00 1.28 -11.71
C ILE A 145 7.03 0.32 -11.15
N SER A 146 7.16 0.27 -9.83
CA SER A 146 7.93 -0.76 -9.12
C SER A 146 7.04 -1.43 -8.10
N GLU A 147 6.93 -2.75 -8.15
CA GLU A 147 6.10 -3.55 -7.24
C GLU A 147 6.98 -4.40 -6.35
N PHE A 148 6.80 -4.26 -5.04
CA PHE A 148 7.50 -4.98 -3.99
C PHE A 148 6.56 -5.99 -3.34
N LEU A 149 6.94 -7.25 -3.33
CA LEU A 149 6.20 -8.30 -2.63
C LEU A 149 6.54 -8.26 -1.13
N CYS A 150 5.52 -8.30 -0.31
CA CYS A 150 5.60 -8.33 1.14
C CYS A 150 4.88 -9.55 1.68
N GLU A 151 5.16 -9.94 2.94
CA GLU A 151 4.56 -11.14 3.56
C GLU A 151 3.02 -11.18 3.46
N ASN A 152 2.35 -10.04 3.66
CA ASN A 152 0.89 -9.97 3.71
C ASN A 152 0.30 -9.03 2.65
N GLY A 153 1.05 -8.70 1.60
CA GLY A 153 0.58 -7.77 0.59
C GLY A 153 1.65 -7.38 -0.41
N ARG A 154 1.39 -6.30 -1.11
CA ARG A 154 2.34 -5.68 -2.02
C ARG A 154 2.34 -4.17 -1.90
N ILE A 155 3.49 -3.57 -2.20
CA ILE A 155 3.67 -2.13 -2.25
C ILE A 155 3.99 -1.76 -3.69
N GLN A 156 3.20 -0.85 -4.25
CA GLN A 156 3.41 -0.33 -5.59
C GLN A 156 3.86 1.12 -5.52
N LEU A 157 5.03 1.41 -6.08
CA LEU A 157 5.58 2.75 -6.25
C LEU A 157 5.40 3.18 -7.70
N THR A 158 4.88 4.39 -7.93
CA THR A 158 4.65 4.91 -9.28
C THR A 158 4.78 6.42 -9.33
N MET A 159 5.02 6.97 -10.52
CA MET A 159 4.90 8.40 -10.81
C MET A 159 3.59 8.63 -11.56
N LYS A 160 2.79 9.63 -11.16
CA LYS A 160 1.53 9.96 -11.83
C LYS A 160 1.27 11.47 -11.83
N LYS A 161 0.71 11.93 -12.93
CA LYS A 161 0.15 13.27 -13.04
C LYS A 161 -0.84 13.54 -11.88
N GLN A 162 -0.76 14.75 -11.32
CA GLN A 162 -1.69 15.24 -10.28
C GLN A 162 -2.54 16.39 -10.81
N ASP A 163 -1.93 17.37 -11.45
CA ASP A 163 -2.61 18.52 -12.02
C ASP A 163 -2.06 18.82 -13.42
N TYR A 164 -2.47 19.94 -14.01
CA TYR A 164 -2.13 20.31 -15.38
C TYR A 164 -0.63 20.27 -15.67
N ASN A 165 0.20 20.73 -14.74
CA ASN A 165 1.66 20.84 -14.87
C ASN A 165 2.44 20.17 -13.75
N THR A 166 1.80 19.37 -12.92
CA THR A 166 2.44 18.70 -11.79
C THR A 166 2.21 17.19 -11.82
N ALA A 167 3.18 16.47 -11.25
CA ALA A 167 3.09 15.05 -11.02
C ALA A 167 3.61 14.71 -9.62
N ALA A 168 3.25 13.56 -9.08
CA ALA A 168 3.71 13.10 -7.78
C ALA A 168 4.13 11.64 -7.83
N VAL A 169 5.02 11.27 -6.92
CA VAL A 169 5.27 9.88 -6.58
C VAL A 169 4.14 9.40 -5.68
N ILE A 170 3.61 8.23 -6.01
CA ILE A 170 2.53 7.58 -5.24
C ILE A 170 3.00 6.21 -4.78
N LEU A 171 2.82 5.93 -3.50
CA LEU A 171 3.09 4.64 -2.89
C LEU A 171 1.77 4.02 -2.44
N ARG A 172 1.41 2.84 -2.98
CA ARG A 172 0.17 2.14 -2.66
C ARG A 172 0.46 0.89 -1.86
N TYR A 173 -0.24 0.72 -0.75
CA TYR A 173 -0.24 -0.48 0.08
C TYR A 173 -1.50 -1.28 -0.25
N ILE A 174 -1.33 -2.52 -0.70
CA ILE A 174 -2.40 -3.43 -1.14
C ILE A 174 -2.32 -4.70 -0.30
N ASP A 175 -3.34 -4.96 0.50
CA ASP A 175 -3.40 -6.10 1.42
C ASP A 175 -3.85 -7.38 0.70
N ASN A 176 -3.09 -8.46 0.81
CA ASN A 176 -3.41 -9.74 0.16
C ASN A 176 -4.64 -10.40 0.76
N ALA A 177 -4.81 -10.36 2.09
CA ALA A 177 -5.96 -10.98 2.75
C ALA A 177 -7.27 -10.41 2.22
N ASN A 178 -7.31 -9.09 2.00
CA ASN A 178 -8.46 -8.41 1.41
C ASN A 178 -8.64 -8.74 -0.08
N ALA A 179 -7.55 -8.90 -0.84
CA ALA A 179 -7.59 -9.28 -2.25
C ALA A 179 -8.07 -10.73 -2.42
N ASP A 180 -7.61 -11.65 -1.61
CA ASP A 180 -7.99 -13.07 -1.64
C ASP A 180 -9.47 -13.27 -1.26
N GLU A 181 -9.98 -12.53 -0.28
CA GLU A 181 -11.40 -12.54 0.07
C GLU A 181 -12.28 -12.07 -1.10
N THR A 182 -11.87 -11.00 -1.78
CA THR A 182 -12.58 -10.51 -2.97
C THR A 182 -12.57 -11.54 -4.10
N ARG A 183 -11.41 -12.18 -4.35
CA ARG A 183 -11.29 -13.23 -5.37
C ARG A 183 -12.17 -14.42 -5.05
N LYS A 184 -12.17 -14.88 -3.78
CA LYS A 184 -13.02 -15.99 -3.34
C LYS A 184 -14.48 -15.69 -3.60
N LYS A 185 -14.96 -14.49 -3.25
CA LYS A 185 -16.34 -14.07 -3.49
C LYS A 185 -16.71 -14.11 -4.99
N ILE A 186 -15.80 -13.61 -5.86
CA ILE A 186 -16.01 -13.66 -7.32
C ILE A 186 -16.07 -15.11 -7.80
N MET A 187 -15.22 -15.99 -7.29
CA MET A 187 -15.22 -17.42 -7.67
C MET A 187 -16.46 -18.16 -7.17
N ASP A 188 -17.00 -17.76 -6.01
CA ASP A 188 -18.25 -18.32 -5.47
C ASP A 188 -19.50 -17.92 -6.29
N ASP A 189 -19.41 -16.81 -7.08
CA ASP A 189 -20.47 -16.33 -7.98
C ASP A 189 -20.41 -16.96 -9.38
N LEU A 190 -19.33 -17.70 -9.74
CA LEU A 190 -19.12 -18.37 -11.03
C LEU A 190 -19.52 -19.85 -10.99
#